data_afc8ffb208e62f18803e09906b54bf4b
#
_entry.id   afc8ffb208e62f18803e09906b54bf4b
#
_cell.length_a   1.000
_cell.length_b   1.000
_cell.length_c   1.000
_cell.angle_alpha   90.00
_cell.angle_beta   90.00
_cell.angle_gamma   90.00
#
_symmetry.space_group_name_H-M   'P 1'
#
loop_
_entity.id
_entity.type
_entity.pdbx_description
1 polymer ?
#
loop_
_entity_poly.entity_id
_entity_poly.type
_entity_poly.pdbx_seq_one_letter_code
_entity_poly.pdbx_strand_id
1 'polypeptide(L)'
;MDFPSSIRKTKSRVRVFEILEKAKTPLTARQIAQKAAQSGKKTGNGKEEEDGAVWLSSIYRALDAFEKAHVVTRTILSDSNEALYSLSGTGHHHYAICIQCKKKTELSGCPFADESSLHAVDSDFMVVGHMVEVYGYCKSCRKKLPKEELLEPHTHEH
;
A
#
# COMPACT_ATOMS: atom_id res chain seq x y z
N MET A 1 9.63 -13.07 7.77
CA MET A 1 10.47 -13.03 6.53
C MET A 1 11.85 -12.49 6.88
N ASP A 2 12.94 -13.06 6.34
CA ASP A 2 14.28 -12.57 6.68
C ASP A 2 14.60 -11.28 5.92
N PHE A 3 15.40 -10.41 6.56
CA PHE A 3 15.85 -9.19 5.92
C PHE A 3 16.69 -9.50 4.67
N PRO A 4 16.41 -8.86 3.50
CA PRO A 4 17.05 -9.18 2.23
C PRO A 4 18.57 -9.07 2.28
N SER A 5 19.28 -10.11 1.87
CA SER A 5 20.75 -10.13 1.84
C SER A 5 21.36 -9.18 0.79
N SER A 6 20.59 -8.85 -0.25
CA SER A 6 20.99 -7.92 -1.33
C SER A 6 21.05 -6.46 -0.89
N ILE A 7 20.53 -6.13 0.30
CA ILE A 7 20.43 -4.75 0.79
C ILE A 7 21.31 -4.57 2.02
N ARG A 8 22.19 -3.55 1.99
CA ARG A 8 23.00 -3.20 3.16
C ARG A 8 22.11 -2.93 4.38
N LYS A 9 22.34 -3.69 5.46
CA LYS A 9 21.65 -3.49 6.74
C LYS A 9 22.04 -2.15 7.37
N THR A 10 21.05 -1.32 7.67
CA THR A 10 21.19 -0.13 8.53
C THR A 10 20.03 -0.13 9.52
N LYS A 11 20.20 0.51 10.67
CA LYS A 11 19.16 0.60 11.71
C LYS A 11 17.81 1.05 11.11
N SER A 12 17.80 2.10 10.29
CA SER A 12 16.59 2.62 9.64
C SER A 12 15.94 1.61 8.69
N ARG A 13 16.74 0.93 7.86
CA ARG A 13 16.20 -0.07 6.91
C ARG A 13 15.61 -1.27 7.61
N VAL A 14 16.32 -1.81 8.60
CA VAL A 14 15.79 -2.92 9.42
C VAL A 14 14.47 -2.51 10.05
N ARG A 15 14.40 -1.32 10.62
CA ARG A 15 13.20 -0.80 11.25
C ARG A 15 12.02 -0.65 10.30
N VAL A 16 12.24 -0.09 9.11
CA VAL A 16 11.20 0.04 8.07
C VAL A 16 10.71 -1.34 7.63
N PHE A 17 11.62 -2.28 7.42
CA PHE A 17 11.28 -3.64 7.03
C PHE A 17 10.41 -4.34 8.07
N GLU A 18 10.79 -4.31 9.36
CA GLU A 18 10.00 -4.88 10.46
C GLU A 18 8.60 -4.28 10.61
N ILE A 19 8.46 -2.96 10.31
CA ILE A 19 7.16 -2.29 10.35
C ILE A 19 6.28 -2.80 9.21
N LEU A 20 6.83 -2.93 8.01
CA LEU A 20 6.10 -3.45 6.85
C LEU A 20 5.76 -4.94 7.02
N GLU A 21 6.66 -5.73 7.59
CA GLU A 21 6.41 -7.16 7.86
C GLU A 21 5.24 -7.38 8.83
N LYS A 22 5.11 -6.52 9.84
CA LYS A 22 4.01 -6.59 10.81
C LYS A 22 2.72 -5.92 10.34
N ALA A 23 2.79 -5.19 9.23
CA ALA A 23 1.61 -4.51 8.69
C ALA A 23 0.70 -5.50 7.98
N LYS A 24 -0.59 -5.46 8.31
CA LYS A 24 -1.63 -6.26 7.63
C LYS A 24 -2.15 -5.59 6.36
N THR A 25 -1.90 -4.30 6.21
CA THR A 25 -2.33 -3.48 5.06
C THR A 25 -1.17 -2.59 4.63
N PRO A 26 -1.11 -2.19 3.36
CA PRO A 26 -0.10 -1.26 2.87
C PRO A 26 -0.09 0.05 3.65
N LEU A 27 1.08 0.61 3.86
CA LEU A 27 1.29 1.81 4.67
C LEU A 27 1.88 2.95 3.83
N THR A 28 1.49 4.20 4.13
CA THR A 28 2.19 5.37 3.61
C THR A 28 3.52 5.58 4.34
N ALA A 29 4.46 6.32 3.73
CA ALA A 29 5.72 6.66 4.38
C ALA A 29 5.50 7.40 5.72
N ARG A 30 4.46 8.23 5.83
CA ARG A 30 4.08 8.91 7.08
C ARG A 30 3.61 7.95 8.15
N GLN A 31 2.79 6.96 7.78
CA GLN A 31 2.35 5.92 8.73
C GLN A 31 3.51 5.07 9.22
N ILE A 32 4.47 4.77 8.34
CA ILE A 32 5.72 4.08 8.73
C ILE A 32 6.51 4.92 9.73
N ALA A 33 6.64 6.24 9.49
CA ALA A 33 7.31 7.16 10.41
C ALA A 33 6.65 7.19 11.79
N GLN A 34 5.33 7.28 11.84
CA GLN A 34 4.56 7.25 13.09
C GLN A 34 4.77 5.96 13.87
N LYS A 35 4.74 4.80 13.18
CA LYS A 35 5.00 3.50 13.81
C LYS A 35 6.46 3.37 14.28
N ALA A 36 7.42 3.91 13.54
CA ALA A 36 8.82 3.93 13.94
C ALA A 36 9.04 4.74 15.24
N ALA A 37 8.41 5.92 15.34
CA ALA A 37 8.48 6.77 16.52
C ALA A 37 7.82 6.13 17.77
N GLN A 38 6.70 5.43 17.61
CA GLN A 38 5.99 4.79 18.72
C GLN A 38 6.76 3.62 19.35
N SER A 39 7.59 2.95 18.58
CA SER A 39 8.34 1.79 19.07
C SER A 39 9.67 2.15 19.75
N GLY A 40 10.14 3.39 19.62
CA GLY A 40 11.35 3.88 20.32
C GLY A 40 11.17 4.11 21.83
N LYS A 41 9.93 4.02 22.36
CA LYS A 41 9.60 4.33 23.77
C LYS A 41 9.70 3.16 24.76
N LYS A 42 10.30 2.03 24.41
CA LYS A 42 10.45 0.88 25.31
C LYS A 42 11.90 0.44 25.53
N THR A 43 12.72 1.33 26.10
CA THR A 43 13.89 0.89 26.87
C THR A 43 13.94 1.73 28.14
N GLY A 44 13.55 1.09 29.24
CA GLY A 44 13.69 1.66 30.57
C GLY A 44 15.15 1.78 30.94
N ASN A 45 15.74 2.93 30.73
CA ASN A 45 16.84 3.52 31.48
C ASN A 45 17.02 4.94 30.93
N GLY A 46 16.59 5.90 31.69
CA GLY A 46 16.70 7.35 31.69
C GLY A 46 17.80 8.10 30.91
N LYS A 47 18.14 7.66 29.72
CA LYS A 47 18.85 8.46 28.72
C LYS A 47 17.95 8.58 27.51
N GLU A 48 17.46 9.77 27.26
CA GLU A 48 16.85 10.18 26.00
C GLU A 48 17.90 10.07 24.89
N GLU A 49 18.12 8.86 24.39
CA GLU A 49 18.81 8.72 23.12
C GLU A 49 17.81 9.13 22.03
N GLU A 50 18.04 10.25 21.37
CA GLU A 50 17.40 10.70 20.12
C GLU A 50 17.54 9.67 18.99
N ASP A 51 18.05 8.49 19.25
CA ASP A 51 18.41 7.42 18.31
C ASP A 51 17.21 6.58 17.84
N GLY A 52 15.99 6.90 18.28
CA GLY A 52 14.77 6.17 17.88
C GLY A 52 13.92 6.84 16.80
N ALA A 53 14.14 8.11 16.51
CA ALA A 53 13.41 8.83 15.50
C ALA A 53 13.99 8.54 14.11
N VAL A 54 13.37 7.61 13.38
CA VAL A 54 13.71 7.42 11.96
C VAL A 54 13.16 8.61 11.19
N TRP A 55 14.04 9.48 10.73
CA TRP A 55 13.68 10.68 9.95
C TRP A 55 12.95 10.27 8.66
N LEU A 56 11.91 10.99 8.28
CA LEU A 56 11.12 10.71 7.09
C LEU A 56 11.98 10.55 5.81
N SER A 57 13.05 11.34 5.69
CA SER A 57 14.03 11.19 4.61
C SER A 57 14.74 9.84 4.62
N SER A 58 15.07 9.28 5.80
CA SER A 58 15.66 7.95 5.92
C SER A 58 14.67 6.84 5.57
N ILE A 59 13.38 7.05 5.85
CA ILE A 59 12.31 6.14 5.44
C ILE A 59 12.19 6.10 3.93
N TYR A 60 12.13 7.26 3.27
CA TYR A 60 12.09 7.30 1.80
C TYR A 60 13.31 6.64 1.15
N ARG A 61 14.52 6.87 1.70
CA ARG A 61 15.74 6.19 1.21
C ARG A 61 15.70 4.66 1.44
N ALA A 62 15.08 4.21 2.52
CA ALA A 62 14.90 2.79 2.76
C ALA A 62 13.90 2.18 1.78
N LEU A 63 12.74 2.84 1.58
CA LEU A 63 11.70 2.42 0.66
C LEU A 63 12.19 2.38 -0.79
N ASP A 64 12.92 3.41 -1.24
CA ASP A 64 13.54 3.44 -2.59
C ASP A 64 14.52 2.26 -2.79
N ALA A 65 15.35 1.97 -1.77
CA ALA A 65 16.26 0.84 -1.85
C ALA A 65 15.52 -0.52 -1.89
N PHE A 66 14.42 -0.64 -1.17
CA PHE A 66 13.58 -1.85 -1.16
C PHE A 66 12.80 -2.01 -2.47
N GLU A 67 12.27 -0.92 -3.03
CA GLU A 67 11.57 -0.90 -4.31
C GLU A 67 12.51 -1.33 -5.44
N LYS A 68 13.71 -0.76 -5.52
CA LYS A 68 14.75 -1.13 -6.51
C LYS A 68 15.19 -2.59 -6.40
N ALA A 69 15.14 -3.16 -5.22
CA ALA A 69 15.47 -4.56 -4.98
C ALA A 69 14.23 -5.49 -5.06
N HIS A 70 13.08 -4.98 -5.50
CA HIS A 70 11.81 -5.72 -5.59
C HIS A 70 11.35 -6.36 -4.27
N VAL A 71 11.78 -5.82 -3.14
CA VAL A 71 11.39 -6.27 -1.79
C VAL A 71 10.08 -5.63 -1.33
N VAL A 72 9.80 -4.44 -1.85
CA VAL A 72 8.60 -3.65 -1.55
C VAL A 72 7.91 -3.29 -2.85
N THR A 73 6.61 -3.43 -2.85
CA THR A 73 5.72 -2.92 -3.89
C THR A 73 5.21 -1.54 -3.49
N ARG A 74 5.33 -0.60 -4.42
CA ARG A 74 4.80 0.75 -4.30
C ARG A 74 3.55 0.88 -5.14
N THR A 75 2.43 1.27 -4.53
CA THR A 75 1.16 1.53 -5.21
C THR A 75 0.77 2.99 -5.05
N ILE A 76 0.47 3.68 -6.16
CA ILE A 76 -0.05 5.04 -6.16
C ILE A 76 -1.51 4.93 -6.60
N LEU A 77 -2.44 5.35 -5.74
CA LEU A 77 -3.86 5.36 -6.08
C LEU A 77 -4.20 6.64 -6.83
N SER A 78 -5.08 6.53 -7.81
CA SER A 78 -5.40 7.61 -8.78
C SER A 78 -5.93 8.89 -8.13
N ASP A 79 -6.54 8.80 -6.95
CA ASP A 79 -7.12 9.93 -6.22
C ASP A 79 -6.21 10.51 -5.13
N SER A 80 -4.99 10.02 -5.00
CA SER A 80 -4.06 10.49 -3.96
C SER A 80 -2.64 10.64 -4.48
N ASN A 81 -1.96 11.67 -3.99
CA ASN A 81 -0.53 11.87 -4.24
C ASN A 81 0.36 11.04 -3.29
N GLU A 82 -0.22 10.26 -2.39
CA GLU A 82 0.53 9.45 -1.45
C GLU A 82 0.69 8.01 -1.95
N ALA A 83 1.92 7.54 -1.97
CA ALA A 83 2.22 6.16 -2.28
C ALA A 83 1.99 5.25 -1.06
N LEU A 84 1.45 4.07 -1.31
CA LEU A 84 1.32 2.97 -0.36
C LEU A 84 2.42 1.94 -0.60
N TYR A 85 2.94 1.37 0.47
CA TYR A 85 4.04 0.42 0.45
C TYR A 85 3.68 -0.86 1.19
N SER A 86 3.95 -2.02 0.57
CA SER A 86 3.80 -3.35 1.16
C SER A 86 5.01 -4.21 0.80
N LEU A 87 5.30 -5.26 1.58
CA LEU A 87 6.32 -6.23 1.18
C LEU A 87 5.85 -7.00 -0.06
N SER A 88 6.76 -7.20 -1.01
CA SER A 88 6.52 -8.03 -2.18
C SER A 88 6.29 -9.48 -1.75
N GLY A 89 5.37 -10.18 -2.43
CA GLY A 89 5.03 -11.56 -2.09
C GLY A 89 3.99 -11.71 -0.96
N THR A 90 3.56 -10.62 -0.31
CA THR A 90 2.44 -10.67 0.66
C THR A 90 1.06 -10.61 -0.01
N GLY A 91 1.01 -10.78 -1.35
CA GLY A 91 -0.16 -10.54 -2.18
C GLY A 91 -0.23 -9.08 -2.66
N HIS A 92 -1.06 -8.83 -3.64
CA HIS A 92 -1.37 -7.48 -4.11
C HIS A 92 -2.73 -7.04 -3.56
N HIS A 93 -2.84 -5.75 -3.30
CA HIS A 93 -4.02 -5.16 -2.69
C HIS A 93 -4.79 -4.33 -3.71
N HIS A 94 -6.08 -4.53 -3.77
CA HIS A 94 -7.01 -3.77 -4.59
C HIS A 94 -7.91 -2.92 -3.71
N TYR A 95 -8.37 -1.79 -4.22
CA TYR A 95 -9.11 -0.82 -3.42
C TYR A 95 -10.43 -0.42 -4.07
N ALA A 96 -11.47 -0.32 -3.24
CA ALA A 96 -12.68 0.43 -3.54
C ALA A 96 -12.53 1.85 -3.00
N ILE A 97 -12.76 2.85 -3.85
CA ILE A 97 -12.61 4.26 -3.54
C ILE A 97 -13.98 4.92 -3.61
N CYS A 98 -14.39 5.56 -2.52
CA CYS A 98 -15.62 6.31 -2.50
C CYS A 98 -15.45 7.61 -3.30
N ILE A 99 -16.22 7.78 -4.37
CA ILE A 99 -16.14 8.97 -5.23
C ILE A 99 -16.50 10.27 -4.50
N GLN A 100 -17.32 10.21 -3.45
CA GLN A 100 -17.77 11.38 -2.70
C GLN A 100 -16.81 11.77 -1.56
N CYS A 101 -16.46 10.85 -0.66
CA CYS A 101 -15.66 11.15 0.53
C CYS A 101 -14.22 10.65 0.46
N LYS A 102 -13.83 10.04 -0.66
CA LYS A 102 -12.48 9.51 -0.92
C LYS A 102 -12.04 8.42 0.08
N LYS A 103 -12.98 7.88 0.86
CA LYS A 103 -12.70 6.75 1.74
C LYS A 103 -12.25 5.55 0.91
N LYS A 104 -11.11 4.98 1.27
CA LYS A 104 -10.54 3.77 0.69
C LYS A 104 -10.91 2.56 1.54
N THR A 105 -11.28 1.48 0.87
CA THR A 105 -11.60 0.19 1.49
C THR A 105 -10.91 -0.89 0.67
N GLU A 106 -10.16 -1.75 1.32
CA GLU A 106 -9.51 -2.87 0.66
C GLU A 106 -10.55 -3.88 0.17
N LEU A 107 -10.37 -4.40 -1.04
CA LEU A 107 -11.19 -5.46 -1.61
C LEU A 107 -10.72 -6.82 -1.06
N SER A 108 -11.67 -7.69 -0.73
CA SER A 108 -11.39 -9.06 -0.33
C SER A 108 -11.10 -9.92 -1.56
N GLY A 109 -9.83 -10.06 -1.91
CA GLY A 109 -9.37 -10.88 -3.02
C GLY A 109 -9.11 -10.11 -4.31
N CYS A 110 -8.51 -10.80 -5.25
CA CYS A 110 -8.17 -10.28 -6.57
C CYS A 110 -9.23 -10.71 -7.59
N PRO A 111 -9.85 -9.78 -8.33
CA PRO A 111 -10.77 -10.12 -9.41
C PRO A 111 -10.07 -10.85 -10.59
N PHE A 112 -8.74 -10.75 -10.66
CA PHE A 112 -7.88 -11.43 -11.64
C PHE A 112 -6.96 -12.44 -10.94
N ALA A 113 -7.50 -13.22 -9.99
CA ALA A 113 -6.73 -14.25 -9.29
C ALA A 113 -6.27 -15.37 -10.24
N ASP A 114 -6.99 -15.59 -11.32
CA ASP A 114 -6.60 -16.46 -12.41
C ASP A 114 -5.90 -15.63 -13.50
N GLU A 115 -4.57 -15.71 -13.53
CA GLU A 115 -3.73 -15.02 -14.52
C GLU A 115 -4.04 -15.46 -15.96
N SER A 116 -4.65 -16.65 -16.15
CA SER A 116 -5.06 -17.16 -17.45
C SER A 116 -6.18 -16.33 -18.09
N SER A 117 -6.88 -15.49 -17.30
CA SER A 117 -7.92 -14.59 -17.79
C SER A 117 -7.38 -13.30 -18.41
N LEU A 118 -6.10 -13.00 -18.22
CA LEU A 118 -5.44 -11.79 -18.72
C LEU A 118 -4.64 -12.13 -19.98
N HIS A 119 -5.21 -11.83 -21.13
CA HIS A 119 -4.53 -12.00 -22.42
C HIS A 119 -4.21 -10.62 -23.00
N ALA A 120 -2.93 -10.36 -23.25
CA ALA A 120 -2.54 -9.23 -24.09
C ALA A 120 -2.89 -9.53 -25.54
N VAL A 121 -3.24 -8.51 -26.32
CA VAL A 121 -3.48 -8.65 -27.76
C VAL A 121 -2.22 -9.10 -28.48
N ASP A 122 -1.05 -8.63 -27.99
CA ASP A 122 0.25 -9.06 -28.47
C ASP A 122 0.65 -10.36 -27.74
N SER A 123 0.86 -11.43 -28.50
CA SER A 123 1.23 -12.77 -27.98
C SER A 123 2.61 -12.79 -27.29
N ASP A 124 3.49 -11.85 -27.63
CA ASP A 124 4.84 -11.74 -27.05
C ASP A 124 4.87 -10.91 -25.77
N PHE A 125 3.71 -10.32 -25.38
CA PHE A 125 3.61 -9.52 -24.17
C PHE A 125 3.44 -10.42 -22.93
N MET A 126 4.41 -10.38 -22.02
CA MET A 126 4.35 -11.08 -20.74
C MET A 126 3.74 -10.16 -19.66
N VAL A 127 2.59 -10.50 -19.14
CA VAL A 127 1.97 -9.81 -18.01
C VAL A 127 2.74 -10.16 -16.73
N VAL A 128 3.23 -9.14 -16.02
CA VAL A 128 3.98 -9.31 -14.76
C VAL A 128 3.23 -8.77 -13.54
N GLY A 129 2.06 -8.15 -13.74
CA GLY A 129 1.24 -7.62 -12.66
C GLY A 129 0.07 -6.80 -13.18
N HIS A 130 -0.82 -6.45 -12.25
CA HIS A 130 -1.99 -5.60 -12.52
C HIS A 130 -2.32 -4.75 -11.29
N MET A 131 -3.06 -3.68 -11.51
CA MET A 131 -3.64 -2.85 -10.46
C MET A 131 -5.13 -2.68 -10.74
N VAL A 132 -5.97 -2.83 -9.71
CA VAL A 132 -7.42 -2.67 -9.82
C VAL A 132 -7.90 -1.65 -8.80
N GLU A 133 -8.57 -0.63 -9.27
CA GLU A 133 -9.31 0.33 -8.46
C GLU A 133 -10.80 0.27 -8.84
N VAL A 134 -11.65 0.16 -7.84
CA VAL A 134 -13.11 0.16 -8.01
C VAL A 134 -13.66 1.44 -7.41
N TYR A 135 -14.46 2.16 -8.17
CA TYR A 135 -15.07 3.42 -7.74
C TYR A 135 -16.55 3.21 -7.41
N GLY A 136 -17.01 3.86 -6.33
CA GLY A 136 -18.39 3.73 -5.90
C GLY A 136 -18.68 4.58 -4.66
N TYR A 137 -19.72 4.25 -3.91
CA TYR A 137 -20.12 4.97 -2.71
C TYR A 137 -19.95 4.10 -1.47
N CYS A 138 -19.27 4.60 -0.44
CA CYS A 138 -19.24 3.94 0.85
C CYS A 138 -20.63 3.94 1.52
N LYS A 139 -20.84 3.07 2.51
CA LYS A 139 -22.13 2.93 3.22
C LYS A 139 -22.72 4.26 3.70
N SER A 140 -21.86 5.16 4.21
CA SER A 140 -22.30 6.45 4.75
C SER A 140 -22.72 7.42 3.65
N CYS A 141 -22.01 7.45 2.52
CA CYS A 141 -22.33 8.32 1.39
C CYS A 141 -23.54 7.79 0.62
N ARG A 142 -23.60 6.48 0.39
CA ARG A 142 -24.75 5.84 -0.28
C ARG A 142 -26.08 6.14 0.40
N LYS A 143 -26.11 6.23 1.73
CA LYS A 143 -27.34 6.59 2.47
C LYS A 143 -27.83 8.02 2.22
N LYS A 144 -26.96 8.90 1.72
CA LYS A 144 -27.26 10.31 1.45
C LYS A 144 -27.64 10.56 -0.01
N LEU A 145 -27.51 9.55 -0.86
CA LEU A 145 -27.88 9.67 -2.27
C LEU A 145 -29.40 9.59 -2.45
N PRO A 146 -29.96 10.34 -3.38
CA PRO A 146 -31.33 10.18 -3.84
C PRO A 146 -31.53 8.74 -4.35
N LYS A 147 -32.71 8.18 -4.14
CA LYS A 147 -33.00 6.79 -4.58
C LYS A 147 -32.86 6.60 -6.09
N GLU A 148 -33.03 7.67 -6.85
CA GLU A 148 -32.94 7.69 -8.33
C GLU A 148 -31.50 7.47 -8.80
N GLU A 149 -30.49 8.04 -8.15
CA GLU A 149 -29.06 7.84 -8.49
C GLU A 149 -28.52 6.44 -8.17
N LEU A 150 -29.22 5.65 -7.34
CA LEU A 150 -28.83 4.29 -6.98
C LEU A 150 -29.21 3.25 -8.02
N LEU A 151 -30.04 3.61 -9.01
CA LEU A 151 -30.64 2.68 -9.98
C LEU A 151 -30.03 2.76 -11.38
N GLU A 152 -29.19 3.75 -11.66
CA GLU A 152 -28.50 3.80 -12.94
C GLU A 152 -27.19 3.00 -12.89
N PRO A 153 -27.13 1.81 -13.51
CA PRO A 153 -25.85 1.17 -13.73
C PRO A 153 -25.04 2.07 -14.66
N HIS A 154 -23.86 2.51 -14.23
CA HIS A 154 -22.92 3.14 -15.11
C HIS A 154 -22.55 2.18 -16.23
N THR A 155 -23.27 2.25 -17.35
CA THR A 155 -22.90 1.57 -18.59
C THR A 155 -21.64 2.28 -19.09
N HIS A 156 -20.49 1.66 -18.89
CA HIS A 156 -19.30 2.04 -19.62
C HIS A 156 -19.50 1.60 -21.07
N GLU A 157 -19.89 2.52 -21.94
CA GLU A 157 -19.73 2.33 -23.37
C GLU A 157 -18.22 2.33 -23.65
N HIS A 158 -17.73 1.24 -24.19
CA HIS A 158 -16.38 1.06 -24.69
C HIS A 158 -16.27 1.62 -26.12
#